data_1de00c7e46e8e6e9455157bbda609e2b
#
_entry.id   1de00c7e46e8e6e9455157bbda609e2b
#
_cell.length_a   1.000
_cell.length_b   1.000
_cell.length_c   1.000
_cell.angle_alpha   90.00
_cell.angle_beta   90.00
_cell.angle_gamma   90.00
#
_symmetry.space_group_name_H-M   'P 1'
#
loop_
_entity.id
_entity.type
_entity.pdbx_description
1 polymer ?
#
loop_
_entity_poly.entity_id
_entity_poly.type
_entity_poly.pdbx_seq_one_letter_code
_entity_poly.pdbx_strand_id
1 'polypeptide(L)'
;MECCVFIHYSQDPELSPVDFHYVNELAGLFPRVILATNEREFHPQNLPRHVEIRQYKNEGYDFGMFCKVVRELDLQDLDRLILANDSNILIGDLEELIRLGSRLNVDIWGALDSYERPWFSTHAGDFHLQSHFLVWEKTGLSCLQTFLEEYSFDSINRESDLAKIRRQIINDWEIGFSQYALGKGLQLQAVHAAQQVGTRSGIPVRTNFAMKYPELLLEHGYPFLKKKFISRQTAWQRLFVPKKRWENLIRDYCIEPSVARQMLDYLQNQRKK
;
A
#
# COMPACT_ATOMS: atom_id res chain seq x y z
N MET A 1 -5.64 4.69 20.88
CA MET A 1 -6.38 5.25 19.70
C MET A 1 -5.81 4.67 18.42
N GLU A 2 -6.65 4.43 17.39
CA GLU A 2 -6.20 3.98 16.05
C GLU A 2 -6.06 5.18 15.11
N CYS A 3 -4.99 5.19 14.30
CA CYS A 3 -4.72 6.23 13.30
C CYS A 3 -4.35 5.58 11.97
N CYS A 4 -5.01 5.98 10.88
CA CYS A 4 -4.67 5.58 9.53
C CYS A 4 -4.01 6.75 8.79
N VAL A 5 -2.85 6.49 8.19
CA VAL A 5 -2.16 7.42 7.30
C VAL A 5 -2.30 6.91 5.87
N PHE A 6 -3.01 7.66 5.04
CA PHE A 6 -3.13 7.39 3.62
C PHE A 6 -2.20 8.30 2.84
N ILE A 7 -1.21 7.72 2.16
CA ILE A 7 -0.26 8.44 1.33
C ILE A 7 -0.78 8.53 -0.09
N HIS A 8 -0.88 9.76 -0.59
CA HIS A 8 -1.42 10.05 -1.91
C HIS A 8 -0.47 10.97 -2.69
N TYR A 9 -0.23 10.66 -3.95
CA TYR A 9 0.51 11.49 -4.86
C TYR A 9 -0.27 11.73 -6.17
N SER A 10 -0.52 13.00 -6.49
CA SER A 10 -1.19 13.39 -7.73
C SER A 10 -0.75 14.80 -8.16
N GLN A 11 -0.98 15.15 -9.42
CA GLN A 11 -0.91 16.51 -9.92
C GLN A 11 -2.31 17.15 -10.06
N ASP A 12 -3.36 16.34 -9.92
CA ASP A 12 -4.73 16.81 -10.03
C ASP A 12 -5.15 17.52 -8.73
N PRO A 13 -5.97 18.61 -8.80
CA PRO A 13 -6.41 19.37 -7.63
C PRO A 13 -7.41 18.60 -6.76
N GLU A 14 -7.98 17.51 -7.24
CA GLU A 14 -8.96 16.68 -6.57
C GLU A 14 -8.48 15.23 -6.43
N LEU A 15 -9.12 14.48 -5.54
CA LEU A 15 -8.94 13.04 -5.50
C LEU A 15 -9.59 12.39 -6.72
N SER A 16 -8.93 11.40 -7.28
CA SER A 16 -9.56 10.54 -8.26
C SER A 16 -10.74 9.78 -7.63
N PRO A 17 -11.76 9.36 -8.40
CA PRO A 17 -12.84 8.53 -7.87
C PRO A 17 -12.34 7.26 -7.17
N VAL A 18 -11.22 6.73 -7.62
CA VAL A 18 -10.58 5.53 -7.05
C VAL A 18 -9.99 5.83 -5.68
N ASP A 19 -9.24 6.93 -5.56
CA ASP A 19 -8.59 7.33 -4.31
C ASP A 19 -9.63 7.88 -3.31
N PHE A 20 -10.64 8.58 -3.81
CA PHE A 20 -11.76 9.07 -3.00
C PHE A 20 -12.54 7.92 -2.35
N HIS A 21 -12.87 6.86 -3.12
CA HIS A 21 -13.48 5.65 -2.56
C HIS A 21 -12.61 5.05 -1.46
N TYR A 22 -11.30 4.87 -1.71
CA TYR A 22 -10.42 4.26 -0.73
C TYR A 22 -10.32 5.08 0.57
N VAL A 23 -10.19 6.41 0.47
CA VAL A 23 -10.18 7.29 1.65
C VAL A 23 -11.48 7.23 2.43
N ASN A 24 -12.64 7.14 1.75
CA ASN A 24 -13.92 7.01 2.42
C ASN A 24 -14.07 5.68 3.17
N GLU A 25 -13.63 4.57 2.57
CA GLU A 25 -13.62 3.26 3.25
C GLU A 25 -12.73 3.30 4.51
N LEU A 26 -11.52 3.89 4.40
CA LEU A 26 -10.65 4.08 5.55
C LEU A 26 -11.30 4.95 6.63
N ALA A 27 -11.98 6.02 6.23
CA ALA A 27 -12.66 6.91 7.17
C ALA A 27 -13.90 6.25 7.81
N GLY A 28 -14.51 5.28 7.16
CA GLY A 28 -15.57 4.46 7.76
C GLY A 28 -15.07 3.50 8.85
N LEU A 29 -13.80 3.09 8.77
CA LEU A 29 -13.22 2.07 9.65
C LEU A 29 -12.37 2.65 10.78
N PHE A 30 -11.72 3.79 10.56
CA PHE A 30 -10.78 4.38 11.52
C PHE A 30 -11.24 5.73 12.06
N PRO A 31 -11.13 5.95 13.39
CA PRO A 31 -11.58 7.19 14.04
C PRO A 31 -10.73 8.39 13.65
N ARG A 32 -9.50 8.18 13.19
CA ARG A 32 -8.60 9.22 12.71
C ARG A 32 -7.94 8.79 11.42
N VAL A 33 -8.11 9.57 10.37
CA VAL A 33 -7.47 9.36 9.06
C VAL A 33 -6.69 10.61 8.69
N ILE A 34 -5.41 10.45 8.36
CA ILE A 34 -4.54 11.50 7.84
C ILE A 34 -4.31 11.23 6.36
N LEU A 35 -4.86 12.08 5.50
CA LEU A 35 -4.56 12.10 4.08
C LEU A 35 -3.31 12.94 3.86
N ALA A 36 -2.17 12.28 3.73
CA ALA A 36 -0.90 12.92 3.43
C ALA A 36 -0.68 12.96 1.92
N THR A 37 -0.52 14.16 1.38
CA THR A 37 -0.38 14.36 -0.07
C THR A 37 0.74 15.34 -0.40
N ASN A 38 1.19 15.37 -1.66
CA ASN A 38 2.21 16.33 -2.09
C ASN A 38 1.67 17.77 -2.12
N GLU A 39 2.58 18.73 -1.89
CA GLU A 39 2.28 20.16 -2.00
C GLU A 39 1.77 20.50 -3.41
N ARG A 40 0.54 21.01 -3.48
CA ARG A 40 -0.11 21.49 -4.69
C ARG A 40 -1.38 22.28 -4.32
N GLU A 41 -2.00 22.92 -5.27
CA GLU A 41 -3.39 23.33 -5.14
C GLU A 41 -4.25 22.06 -5.00
N PHE A 42 -4.94 21.92 -3.87
CA PHE A 42 -5.68 20.70 -3.54
C PHE A 42 -7.01 21.06 -2.89
N HIS A 43 -8.10 20.68 -3.53
CA HIS A 43 -9.48 20.97 -3.14
C HIS A 43 -10.28 19.67 -3.01
N PRO A 44 -10.03 18.83 -2.00
CA PRO A 44 -10.77 17.59 -1.83
C PRO A 44 -12.21 17.92 -1.50
N GLN A 45 -13.13 17.51 -2.36
CA GLN A 45 -14.56 17.68 -2.13
C GLN A 45 -15.11 16.50 -1.33
N ASN A 46 -16.04 16.80 -0.41
CA ASN A 46 -16.87 15.80 0.27
C ASN A 46 -16.16 14.73 1.12
N LEU A 47 -14.95 14.98 1.60
CA LEU A 47 -14.31 14.09 2.56
C LEU A 47 -15.01 14.15 3.92
N PRO A 48 -15.08 13.02 4.66
CA PRO A 48 -15.55 13.02 6.04
C PRO A 48 -14.77 13.99 6.93
N ARG A 49 -15.46 14.66 7.87
CA ARG A 49 -14.88 15.77 8.67
C ARG A 49 -13.69 15.37 9.54
N HIS A 50 -13.55 14.08 9.86
CA HIS A 50 -12.43 13.55 10.66
C HIS A 50 -11.23 13.12 9.81
N VAL A 51 -11.27 13.32 8.50
CA VAL A 51 -10.12 13.17 7.62
C VAL A 51 -9.29 14.44 7.68
N GLU A 52 -8.11 14.35 8.26
CA GLU A 52 -7.13 15.42 8.35
C GLU A 52 -6.26 15.44 7.08
N ILE A 53 -6.15 16.59 6.42
CA ILE A 53 -5.32 16.74 5.23
C ILE A 53 -4.00 17.40 5.61
N ARG A 54 -2.90 16.75 5.23
CA ARG A 54 -1.54 17.29 5.37
C ARG A 54 -0.83 17.27 4.04
N GLN A 55 -0.18 18.39 3.71
CA GLN A 55 0.59 18.53 2.48
C GLN A 55 2.08 18.58 2.79
N TYR A 56 2.86 17.79 2.02
CA TYR A 56 4.29 17.69 2.20
C TYR A 56 5.01 17.78 0.86
N LYS A 57 6.19 18.38 0.86
CA LYS A 57 7.10 18.26 -0.26
C LYS A 57 7.41 16.79 -0.53
N ASN A 58 7.26 16.38 -1.80
CA ASN A 58 7.49 14.99 -2.21
C ASN A 58 8.99 14.68 -2.23
N GLU A 59 9.49 14.14 -1.13
CA GLU A 59 10.87 13.70 -0.94
C GLU A 59 10.84 12.26 -0.45
N GLY A 60 11.51 11.34 -1.16
CA GLY A 60 11.58 9.94 -0.75
C GLY A 60 10.30 9.13 -1.01
N TYR A 61 9.51 9.50 -2.03
CA TYR A 61 8.26 8.82 -2.40
C TYR A 61 7.28 8.68 -1.21
N ASP A 62 6.47 7.62 -1.22
CA ASP A 62 5.47 7.32 -0.18
C ASP A 62 6.10 7.23 1.22
N PHE A 63 7.29 6.62 1.31
CA PHE A 63 8.00 6.46 2.58
C PHE A 63 8.41 7.81 3.18
N GLY A 64 8.91 8.74 2.37
CA GLY A 64 9.31 10.05 2.85
C GLY A 64 8.15 10.85 3.44
N MET A 65 6.98 10.82 2.79
CA MET A 65 5.77 11.46 3.34
C MET A 65 5.30 10.76 4.60
N PHE A 66 5.29 9.43 4.62
CA PHE A 66 4.94 8.65 5.80
C PHE A 66 5.81 9.01 7.01
N CYS A 67 7.13 9.07 6.82
CA CYS A 67 8.06 9.47 7.89
C CYS A 67 7.77 10.85 8.45
N LYS A 68 7.45 11.82 7.57
CA LYS A 68 7.10 13.18 8.01
C LYS A 68 5.85 13.16 8.88
N VAL A 69 4.80 12.44 8.46
CA VAL A 69 3.58 12.29 9.26
C VAL A 69 3.88 11.64 10.61
N VAL A 70 4.60 10.51 10.62
CA VAL A 70 4.86 9.75 11.85
C VAL A 70 5.69 10.54 12.85
N ARG A 71 6.64 11.37 12.40
CA ARG A 71 7.43 12.26 13.27
C ARG A 71 6.61 13.37 13.94
N GLU A 72 5.44 13.68 13.39
CA GLU A 72 4.50 14.65 13.96
C GLU A 72 3.45 14.00 14.88
N LEU A 73 3.41 12.66 14.94
CA LEU A 73 2.49 11.91 15.78
C LEU A 73 3.12 11.53 17.11
N ASP A 74 2.35 11.60 18.18
CA ASP A 74 2.71 10.94 19.42
C ASP A 74 2.31 9.45 19.32
N LEU A 75 3.30 8.59 19.03
CA LEU A 75 3.07 7.16 18.89
C LEU A 75 2.71 6.48 20.22
N GLN A 76 2.98 7.11 21.36
CA GLN A 76 2.63 6.56 22.68
C GLN A 76 1.12 6.56 22.91
N ASP A 77 0.42 7.54 22.33
CA ASP A 77 -1.04 7.66 22.39
C ASP A 77 -1.77 6.70 21.44
N LEU A 78 -1.04 6.04 20.55
CA LEU A 78 -1.62 5.11 19.59
C LEU A 78 -1.59 3.68 20.12
N ASP A 79 -2.68 2.94 19.89
CA ASP A 79 -2.75 1.50 20.06
C ASP A 79 -2.40 0.80 18.74
N ARG A 80 -2.72 1.48 17.62
CA ARG A 80 -2.50 0.96 16.27
C ARG A 80 -2.24 2.11 15.28
N LEU A 81 -1.26 1.92 14.39
CA LEU A 81 -1.01 2.78 13.24
C LEU A 81 -1.16 1.99 11.95
N ILE A 82 -1.91 2.53 11.01
CA ILE A 82 -2.13 1.95 9.69
C ILE A 82 -1.46 2.84 8.64
N LEU A 83 -0.70 2.23 7.74
CA LEU A 83 -0.23 2.85 6.50
C LEU A 83 -1.00 2.26 5.34
N ALA A 84 -1.61 3.10 4.54
CA ALA A 84 -2.16 2.78 3.24
C ALA A 84 -1.63 3.77 2.20
N ASN A 85 -1.57 3.39 0.93
CA ASN A 85 -1.17 4.30 -0.13
C ASN A 85 -1.93 4.09 -1.43
N ASP A 86 -1.84 5.07 -2.31
CA ASP A 86 -2.54 5.14 -3.58
C ASP A 86 -1.92 4.27 -4.69
N SER A 87 -0.90 3.45 -4.41
CA SER A 87 -0.31 2.54 -5.41
C SER A 87 -1.24 1.39 -5.81
N ASN A 88 -2.28 1.16 -5.02
CA ASN A 88 -3.32 0.16 -5.23
C ASN A 88 -4.72 0.79 -5.30
N ILE A 89 -5.61 0.10 -5.98
CA ILE A 89 -7.04 0.38 -6.03
C ILE A 89 -7.73 -0.57 -5.06
N LEU A 90 -8.56 -0.05 -4.17
CA LEU A 90 -9.43 -0.84 -3.33
C LEU A 90 -10.67 -1.24 -4.12
N ILE A 91 -10.91 -2.55 -4.27
CA ILE A 91 -12.08 -3.11 -4.96
C ILE A 91 -12.82 -4.15 -4.13
N GLY A 92 -12.15 -4.74 -3.13
CA GLY A 92 -12.71 -5.76 -2.25
C GLY A 92 -13.05 -5.22 -0.87
N ASP A 93 -13.29 -6.14 0.07
CA ASP A 93 -13.71 -5.87 1.45
C ASP A 93 -12.52 -5.48 2.33
N LEU A 94 -12.42 -4.19 2.66
CA LEU A 94 -11.38 -3.67 3.54
C LEU A 94 -11.66 -4.02 5.01
N GLU A 95 -12.92 -4.05 5.42
CA GLU A 95 -13.32 -4.41 6.79
C GLU A 95 -12.93 -5.87 7.10
N GLU A 96 -13.16 -6.77 6.14
CA GLU A 96 -12.75 -8.16 6.26
C GLU A 96 -11.22 -8.30 6.36
N LEU A 97 -10.44 -7.53 5.57
CA LEU A 97 -8.99 -7.50 5.68
C LEU A 97 -8.54 -7.11 7.09
N ILE A 98 -9.12 -6.03 7.65
CA ILE A 98 -8.81 -5.54 9.01
C ILE A 98 -9.18 -6.61 10.05
N ARG A 99 -10.36 -7.21 9.91
CA ARG A 99 -10.84 -8.27 10.80
C ARG A 99 -9.93 -9.49 10.81
N LEU A 100 -9.45 -9.91 9.64
CA LEU A 100 -8.52 -11.03 9.51
C LEU A 100 -7.13 -10.65 10.07
N GLY A 101 -6.62 -9.46 9.75
CA GLY A 101 -5.33 -8.97 10.25
C GLY A 101 -5.29 -8.89 11.77
N SER A 102 -6.34 -8.34 12.39
CA SER A 102 -6.45 -8.25 13.86
C SER A 102 -6.45 -9.60 14.58
N ARG A 103 -6.73 -10.70 13.89
CA ARG A 103 -6.68 -12.08 14.45
C ARG A 103 -5.31 -12.72 14.38
N LEU A 104 -4.37 -12.14 13.65
CA LEU A 104 -3.03 -12.74 13.50
C LEU A 104 -2.22 -12.70 14.80
N ASN A 105 -2.56 -11.77 15.73
CA ASN A 105 -1.91 -11.61 17.02
C ASN A 105 -0.38 -11.51 16.90
N VAL A 106 0.09 -10.65 16.00
CA VAL A 106 1.49 -10.34 15.73
C VAL A 106 1.77 -8.86 15.97
N ASP A 107 3.03 -8.45 15.99
CA ASP A 107 3.42 -7.07 16.25
C ASP A 107 3.18 -6.15 15.05
N ILE A 108 3.37 -6.70 13.85
CA ILE A 108 3.22 -5.97 12.59
C ILE A 108 2.59 -6.91 11.57
N TRP A 109 1.57 -6.41 10.86
CA TRP A 109 1.01 -7.19 9.77
C TRP A 109 0.77 -6.34 8.53
N GLY A 110 0.65 -7.00 7.39
CA GLY A 110 0.35 -6.37 6.11
C GLY A 110 -0.72 -7.12 5.34
N ALA A 111 -1.26 -6.48 4.30
CA ALA A 111 -2.22 -7.15 3.42
C ALA A 111 -1.59 -8.30 2.64
N LEU A 112 -0.35 -8.12 2.19
CA LEU A 112 0.40 -9.08 1.39
C LEU A 112 1.88 -9.04 1.76
N ASP A 113 2.54 -10.18 1.80
CA ASP A 113 3.99 -10.28 1.88
C ASP A 113 4.63 -10.56 0.51
N SER A 114 5.95 -10.57 0.47
CA SER A 114 6.73 -10.95 -0.70
C SER A 114 8.04 -11.59 -0.28
N TYR A 115 8.51 -12.50 -1.14
CA TYR A 115 9.86 -13.08 -1.10
C TYR A 115 10.64 -12.72 -2.37
N GLU A 116 10.17 -11.74 -3.14
CA GLU A 116 10.88 -11.25 -4.31
C GLU A 116 12.15 -10.53 -3.87
N ARG A 117 13.30 -10.99 -4.37
CA ARG A 117 14.60 -10.37 -4.07
C ARG A 117 15.08 -9.59 -5.28
N PRO A 118 14.98 -8.26 -5.26
CA PRO A 118 15.57 -7.44 -6.32
C PRO A 118 17.10 -7.60 -6.34
N TRP A 119 17.69 -7.51 -7.53
CA TRP A 119 19.15 -7.64 -7.71
C TRP A 119 19.95 -6.61 -6.90
N PHE A 120 19.36 -5.48 -6.53
CA PHE A 120 19.98 -4.41 -5.74
C PHE A 120 19.79 -4.57 -4.23
N SER A 121 19.08 -5.59 -3.76
CA SER A 121 18.87 -5.80 -2.33
C SER A 121 20.18 -6.17 -1.63
N THR A 122 20.48 -5.45 -0.54
CA THR A 122 21.64 -5.68 0.32
C THR A 122 21.33 -6.60 1.51
N HIS A 123 20.04 -6.92 1.72
CA HIS A 123 19.61 -7.76 2.84
C HIS A 123 19.82 -9.24 2.55
N ALA A 124 20.17 -10.02 3.60
CA ALA A 124 20.33 -11.47 3.49
C ALA A 124 18.99 -12.21 3.36
N GLY A 125 17.95 -11.72 4.05
CA GLY A 125 16.60 -12.28 3.99
C GLY A 125 15.79 -11.70 2.83
N ASP A 126 14.85 -12.51 2.31
CA ASP A 126 13.99 -12.13 1.19
C ASP A 126 12.59 -11.71 1.66
N PHE A 127 12.14 -12.17 2.83
CA PHE A 127 10.80 -11.86 3.35
C PHE A 127 10.64 -10.38 3.64
N HIS A 128 9.55 -9.81 3.16
CA HIS A 128 9.11 -8.47 3.54
C HIS A 128 7.59 -8.32 3.38
N LEU A 129 7.00 -7.46 4.20
CA LEU A 129 5.63 -7.01 4.01
C LEU A 129 5.61 -5.94 2.93
N GLN A 130 4.65 -6.02 1.99
CA GLN A 130 4.49 -4.99 0.96
C GLN A 130 3.94 -3.70 1.58
N SER A 131 4.57 -2.56 1.27
CA SER A 131 4.34 -1.27 1.92
C SER A 131 3.02 -0.57 1.56
N HIS A 132 2.20 -1.14 0.67
CA HIS A 132 0.94 -0.51 0.26
C HIS A 132 -0.16 -0.57 1.32
N PHE A 133 -0.10 -1.54 2.25
CA PHE A 133 -0.99 -1.63 3.41
C PHE A 133 -0.27 -2.36 4.55
N LEU A 134 0.10 -1.61 5.58
CA LEU A 134 0.82 -2.09 6.75
C LEU A 134 0.11 -1.64 8.03
N VAL A 135 0.18 -2.46 9.05
CA VAL A 135 -0.38 -2.16 10.36
C VAL A 135 0.64 -2.50 11.44
N TRP A 136 0.91 -1.53 12.30
CA TRP A 136 1.69 -1.68 13.52
C TRP A 136 0.75 -1.72 14.70
N GLU A 137 0.75 -2.84 15.41
CA GLU A 137 0.11 -2.96 16.70
C GLU A 137 0.95 -2.23 17.76
N LYS A 138 0.43 -2.04 18.96
CA LYS A 138 1.10 -1.28 20.04
C LYS A 138 2.57 -1.67 20.22
N THR A 139 2.88 -2.96 20.19
CA THR A 139 4.25 -3.47 20.32
C THR A 139 5.15 -3.13 19.13
N GLY A 140 4.60 -3.08 17.92
CA GLY A 140 5.31 -2.71 16.70
C GLY A 140 5.65 -1.22 16.59
N LEU A 141 4.89 -0.34 17.27
CA LEU A 141 5.06 1.12 17.17
C LEU A 141 6.42 1.60 17.69
N SER A 142 6.92 1.04 18.79
CA SER A 142 8.23 1.39 19.34
C SER A 142 9.38 1.00 18.39
N CYS A 143 9.24 -0.13 17.71
CA CYS A 143 10.20 -0.56 16.70
C CYS A 143 10.19 0.40 15.49
N LEU A 144 9.01 0.81 15.03
CA LEU A 144 8.87 1.81 13.97
C LEU A 144 9.52 3.13 14.36
N GLN A 145 9.26 3.63 15.57
CA GLN A 145 9.85 4.87 16.08
C GLN A 145 11.37 4.81 16.04
N THR A 146 11.96 3.76 16.64
CA THR A 146 13.42 3.58 16.66
C THR A 146 14.00 3.50 15.26
N PHE A 147 13.37 2.75 14.37
CA PHE A 147 13.81 2.66 12.98
C PHE A 147 13.83 4.03 12.29
N LEU A 148 12.78 4.85 12.47
CA LEU A 148 12.70 6.17 11.86
C LEU A 148 13.66 7.20 12.48
N GLU A 149 14.03 7.04 13.74
CA GLU A 149 15.07 7.84 14.40
C GLU A 149 16.48 7.50 13.89
N GLU A 150 16.74 6.22 13.64
CA GLU A 150 18.01 5.73 13.09
C GLU A 150 18.15 6.00 11.59
N TYR A 151 17.03 6.17 10.84
CA TYR A 151 17.05 6.32 9.39
C TYR A 151 17.36 7.76 8.95
N SER A 152 18.42 7.93 8.12
CA SER A 152 18.77 9.21 7.52
C SER A 152 18.29 9.32 6.08
N PHE A 153 17.61 10.41 5.76
CA PHE A 153 17.22 10.77 4.39
C PHE A 153 18.33 11.49 3.59
N ASP A 154 19.50 11.73 4.17
CA ASP A 154 20.55 12.55 3.55
C ASP A 154 21.00 12.00 2.20
N SER A 155 21.10 10.69 2.06
CA SER A 155 21.50 10.05 0.80
C SER A 155 20.43 10.20 -0.27
N ILE A 156 19.15 10.11 0.11
CA ILE A 156 18.01 10.29 -0.78
C ILE A 156 17.92 11.75 -1.24
N ASN A 157 18.07 12.69 -0.32
CA ASN A 157 17.96 14.12 -0.62
C ASN A 157 19.08 14.66 -1.52
N ARG A 158 20.23 13.96 -1.58
CA ARG A 158 21.37 14.32 -2.45
C ARG A 158 21.30 13.64 -3.81
N GLU A 159 20.48 12.62 -3.99
CA GLU A 159 20.39 11.87 -5.25
C GLU A 159 19.35 12.54 -6.17
N SER A 160 19.66 12.68 -7.42
CA SER A 160 18.79 13.24 -8.46
C SER A 160 18.17 12.19 -9.39
N ASP A 161 18.75 10.98 -9.42
CA ASP A 161 18.24 9.87 -10.22
C ASP A 161 17.05 9.20 -9.49
N LEU A 162 15.85 9.46 -9.99
CA LEU A 162 14.62 8.90 -9.45
C LEU A 162 14.60 7.36 -9.41
N ALA A 163 15.28 6.69 -10.34
CA ALA A 163 15.35 5.23 -10.34
C ALA A 163 16.27 4.71 -9.22
N LYS A 164 17.35 5.45 -8.89
CA LYS A 164 18.21 5.12 -7.76
C LYS A 164 17.50 5.39 -6.44
N ILE A 165 16.85 6.55 -6.29
CA ILE A 165 16.03 6.86 -5.11
C ILE A 165 15.01 5.76 -4.86
N ARG A 166 14.27 5.36 -5.89
CA ARG A 166 13.28 4.30 -5.77
C ARG A 166 13.90 2.97 -5.33
N ARG A 167 15.04 2.56 -5.90
CA ARG A 167 15.73 1.33 -5.49
C ARG A 167 16.17 1.38 -4.04
N GLN A 168 16.69 2.53 -3.60
CA GLN A 168 17.09 2.75 -2.23
C GLN A 168 15.90 2.64 -1.28
N ILE A 169 14.78 3.30 -1.58
CA ILE A 169 13.56 3.20 -0.76
C ILE A 169 13.04 1.77 -0.67
N ILE A 170 13.01 1.02 -1.77
CA ILE A 170 12.61 -0.40 -1.73
C ILE A 170 13.56 -1.20 -0.84
N ASN A 171 14.88 -1.00 -1.00
CA ASN A 171 15.87 -1.71 -0.21
C ASN A 171 15.80 -1.35 1.28
N ASP A 172 15.79 -0.06 1.61
CA ASP A 172 15.95 0.41 2.98
C ASP A 172 14.64 0.40 3.76
N TRP A 173 13.52 0.66 3.09
CA TRP A 173 12.20 0.70 3.73
C TRP A 173 11.39 -0.58 3.53
N GLU A 174 11.03 -0.93 2.30
CA GLU A 174 10.09 -2.04 2.08
C GLU A 174 10.70 -3.38 2.56
N ILE A 175 11.94 -3.67 2.15
CA ILE A 175 12.68 -4.85 2.61
C ILE A 175 13.33 -4.59 3.97
N GLY A 176 14.04 -3.46 4.09
CA GLY A 176 14.89 -3.13 5.21
C GLY A 176 14.13 -3.03 6.53
N PHE A 177 12.99 -2.36 6.56
CA PHE A 177 12.17 -2.29 7.78
C PHE A 177 11.70 -3.68 8.22
N SER A 178 11.23 -4.52 7.29
CA SER A 178 10.81 -5.88 7.65
C SER A 178 11.96 -6.71 8.22
N GLN A 179 13.15 -6.62 7.61
CA GLN A 179 14.34 -7.32 8.11
C GLN A 179 14.84 -6.75 9.45
N TYR A 180 14.75 -5.43 9.64
CA TYR A 180 15.07 -4.76 10.90
C TYR A 180 14.14 -5.24 12.03
N ALA A 181 12.84 -5.24 11.81
CA ALA A 181 11.86 -5.67 12.79
C ALA A 181 12.03 -7.16 13.17
N LEU A 182 12.25 -8.02 12.18
CA LEU A 182 12.59 -9.44 12.43
C LEU A 182 13.88 -9.57 13.24
N GLY A 183 14.90 -8.78 12.94
CA GLY A 183 16.17 -8.75 13.70
C GLY A 183 16.02 -8.28 15.14
N LYS A 184 14.98 -7.49 15.43
CA LYS A 184 14.59 -7.10 16.81
C LYS A 184 13.69 -8.14 17.50
N GLY A 185 13.37 -9.24 16.84
CA GLY A 185 12.57 -10.34 17.40
C GLY A 185 11.06 -10.14 17.31
N LEU A 186 10.58 -9.14 16.52
CA LEU A 186 9.16 -8.92 16.32
C LEU A 186 8.56 -9.97 15.39
N GLN A 187 7.27 -10.24 15.57
CA GLN A 187 6.50 -11.14 14.72
C GLN A 187 5.82 -10.35 13.60
N LEU A 188 6.12 -10.75 12.36
CA LEU A 188 5.56 -10.15 11.15
C LEU A 188 4.77 -11.21 10.36
N GLN A 189 3.57 -10.84 9.89
CA GLN A 189 2.75 -11.73 9.06
C GLN A 189 1.87 -10.94 8.07
N ALA A 190 1.57 -11.56 6.93
CA ALA A 190 0.57 -11.03 6.00
C ALA A 190 -0.76 -11.78 6.13
N VAL A 191 -1.88 -11.08 5.90
CA VAL A 191 -3.21 -11.71 5.81
C VAL A 191 -3.25 -12.66 4.62
N HIS A 192 -2.72 -12.21 3.48
CA HIS A 192 -2.61 -13.02 2.25
C HIS A 192 -1.14 -13.39 2.04
N ALA A 193 -0.68 -14.44 2.75
CA ALA A 193 0.72 -14.86 2.68
C ALA A 193 1.07 -15.47 1.32
N ALA A 194 2.08 -14.95 0.64
CA ALA A 194 2.57 -15.43 -0.66
C ALA A 194 2.91 -16.92 -0.64
N GLN A 195 3.41 -17.43 0.48
CA GLN A 195 3.69 -18.84 0.65
C GLN A 195 2.42 -19.71 0.60
N GLN A 196 1.34 -19.27 1.22
CA GLN A 196 0.07 -20.01 1.22
C GLN A 196 -0.56 -19.99 -0.18
N VAL A 197 -0.57 -18.82 -0.82
CA VAL A 197 -1.10 -18.66 -2.19
C VAL A 197 -0.27 -19.49 -3.18
N GLY A 198 1.06 -19.42 -3.08
CA GLY A 198 1.98 -20.16 -3.95
C GLY A 198 1.85 -21.68 -3.80
N THR A 199 1.80 -22.20 -2.57
CA THR A 199 1.66 -23.63 -2.30
C THR A 199 0.35 -24.18 -2.87
N ARG A 200 -0.77 -23.47 -2.68
CA ARG A 200 -2.07 -23.90 -3.20
C ARG A 200 -2.14 -23.92 -4.72
N SER A 201 -1.38 -23.04 -5.37
CA SER A 201 -1.43 -22.83 -6.82
C SER A 201 -0.26 -23.45 -7.59
N GLY A 202 0.73 -24.04 -6.89
CA GLY A 202 1.95 -24.55 -7.52
C GLY A 202 2.86 -23.46 -8.09
N ILE A 203 2.72 -22.21 -7.63
CA ILE A 203 3.49 -21.05 -8.10
C ILE A 203 4.64 -20.79 -7.13
N PRO A 204 5.88 -20.54 -7.62
CA PRO A 204 7.01 -20.22 -6.75
C PRO A 204 6.75 -19.00 -5.87
N VAL A 205 7.07 -19.11 -4.58
CA VAL A 205 6.83 -18.05 -3.56
C VAL A 205 7.52 -16.71 -3.88
N ARG A 206 8.66 -16.75 -4.58
CA ARG A 206 9.39 -15.55 -5.05
C ARG A 206 8.72 -14.82 -6.21
N THR A 207 7.46 -15.14 -6.49
CA THR A 207 6.66 -14.50 -7.53
C THR A 207 5.99 -13.24 -7.00
N ASN A 208 5.99 -12.19 -7.80
CA ASN A 208 5.19 -11.00 -7.50
C ASN A 208 3.71 -11.28 -7.85
N PHE A 209 2.98 -11.81 -6.87
CA PHE A 209 1.59 -12.22 -7.06
C PHE A 209 0.70 -11.04 -7.47
N ALA A 210 0.84 -9.88 -6.84
CA ALA A 210 0.04 -8.70 -7.13
C ALA A 210 0.21 -8.19 -8.58
N MET A 211 1.33 -8.53 -9.24
CA MET A 211 1.59 -8.14 -10.64
C MET A 211 1.32 -9.25 -11.64
N LYS A 212 1.56 -10.51 -11.27
CA LYS A 212 1.50 -11.63 -12.21
C LYS A 212 0.21 -12.45 -12.11
N TYR A 213 -0.37 -12.49 -10.91
CA TYR A 213 -1.54 -13.32 -10.61
C TYR A 213 -2.54 -12.58 -9.70
N PRO A 214 -2.95 -11.33 -10.05
CA PRO A 214 -3.88 -10.58 -9.22
C PRO A 214 -5.23 -11.27 -9.07
N GLU A 215 -5.71 -11.98 -10.13
CA GLU A 215 -6.94 -12.76 -10.07
C GLU A 215 -6.93 -13.80 -8.96
N LEU A 216 -5.79 -14.47 -8.77
CA LEU A 216 -5.65 -15.48 -7.73
C LEU A 216 -5.71 -14.88 -6.32
N LEU A 217 -5.12 -13.69 -6.13
CA LEU A 217 -5.22 -12.98 -4.87
C LEU A 217 -6.67 -12.55 -4.58
N LEU A 218 -7.36 -12.02 -5.59
CA LEU A 218 -8.76 -11.58 -5.47
C LEU A 218 -9.71 -12.76 -5.16
N GLU A 219 -9.50 -13.92 -5.78
CA GLU A 219 -10.23 -15.16 -5.48
C GLU A 219 -10.06 -15.61 -4.02
N HIS A 220 -8.97 -15.21 -3.36
CA HIS A 220 -8.72 -15.47 -1.96
C HIS A 220 -9.12 -14.31 -1.02
N GLY A 221 -9.86 -13.32 -1.53
CA GLY A 221 -10.37 -12.20 -0.74
C GLY A 221 -9.38 -11.05 -0.53
N TYR A 222 -8.25 -11.03 -1.26
CA TYR A 222 -7.36 -9.87 -1.25
C TYR A 222 -8.05 -8.66 -1.87
N PRO A 223 -8.17 -7.50 -1.18
CA PRO A 223 -9.09 -6.47 -1.61
C PRO A 223 -8.50 -5.48 -2.63
N PHE A 224 -7.27 -5.66 -3.09
CA PHE A 224 -6.58 -4.64 -3.86
C PHE A 224 -6.18 -5.07 -5.28
N LEU A 225 -6.13 -4.10 -6.20
CA LEU A 225 -5.57 -4.24 -7.52
C LEU A 225 -4.49 -3.17 -7.76
N LYS A 226 -3.25 -3.56 -8.12
CA LYS A 226 -2.17 -2.59 -8.34
C LYS A 226 -2.43 -1.67 -9.53
N LYS A 227 -2.35 -0.34 -9.34
CA LYS A 227 -2.42 0.64 -10.44
C LYS A 227 -1.41 0.34 -11.54
N LYS A 228 -0.21 -0.12 -11.17
CA LYS A 228 0.85 -0.51 -12.13
C LYS A 228 0.47 -1.72 -12.98
N PHE A 229 -0.34 -2.64 -12.47
CA PHE A 229 -0.89 -3.74 -13.28
C PHE A 229 -1.79 -3.20 -14.38
N ILE A 230 -2.65 -2.23 -14.08
CA ILE A 230 -3.55 -1.59 -15.05
C ILE A 230 -2.75 -0.83 -16.13
N SER A 231 -1.78 -0.01 -15.72
CA SER A 231 -0.99 0.83 -16.65
C SER A 231 -0.07 0.02 -17.56
N ARG A 232 0.37 -1.17 -17.13
CA ARG A 232 1.27 -2.04 -17.92
C ARG A 232 0.57 -3.00 -18.88
N GLN A 233 -0.76 -3.13 -18.80
CA GLN A 233 -1.48 -3.98 -19.75
C GLN A 233 -1.45 -3.38 -21.16
N THR A 234 -0.67 -3.99 -22.04
CA THR A 234 -0.60 -3.63 -23.45
C THR A 234 -1.86 -4.08 -24.21
N ALA A 235 -2.10 -3.49 -25.38
CA ALA A 235 -3.20 -3.92 -26.27
C ALA A 235 -3.10 -5.42 -26.61
N TRP A 236 -1.87 -5.93 -26.78
CA TRP A 236 -1.59 -7.33 -27.05
C TRP A 236 -2.03 -8.26 -25.92
N GLN A 237 -1.68 -7.91 -24.66
CA GLN A 237 -2.09 -8.69 -23.49
C GLN A 237 -3.62 -8.70 -23.30
N ARG A 238 -4.32 -7.64 -23.72
CA ARG A 238 -5.78 -7.58 -23.67
C ARG A 238 -6.46 -8.56 -24.62
N LEU A 239 -5.83 -8.84 -25.78
CA LEU A 239 -6.40 -9.75 -26.79
C LEU A 239 -6.16 -11.22 -26.45
N PHE A 240 -4.99 -11.55 -25.90
CA PHE A 240 -4.56 -12.96 -25.76
C PHE A 240 -4.65 -13.51 -24.34
N VAL A 241 -4.95 -12.66 -23.32
CA VAL A 241 -5.12 -13.08 -21.92
C VAL A 241 -6.40 -12.50 -21.33
N PRO A 242 -7.59 -12.92 -21.79
CA PRO A 242 -8.88 -12.32 -21.40
C PRO A 242 -9.16 -12.37 -19.90
N LYS A 243 -8.75 -13.45 -19.21
CA LYS A 243 -8.96 -13.61 -17.76
C LYS A 243 -8.17 -12.61 -16.91
N LYS A 244 -7.10 -12.05 -17.45
CA LYS A 244 -6.26 -11.06 -16.75
C LYS A 244 -6.60 -9.61 -17.11
N ARG A 245 -7.72 -9.36 -17.77
CA ARG A 245 -8.14 -7.98 -18.05
C ARG A 245 -8.56 -7.30 -16.75
N TRP A 246 -7.91 -6.17 -16.46
CA TRP A 246 -8.19 -5.42 -15.24
C TRP A 246 -9.66 -4.95 -15.15
N GLU A 247 -10.29 -4.66 -16.31
CA GLU A 247 -11.70 -4.27 -16.37
C GLU A 247 -12.63 -5.38 -15.85
N ASN A 248 -12.32 -6.63 -16.19
CA ASN A 248 -13.08 -7.79 -15.70
C ASN A 248 -12.84 -7.97 -14.19
N LEU A 249 -11.61 -7.85 -13.73
CA LEU A 249 -11.30 -7.96 -12.31
C LEU A 249 -12.07 -6.91 -11.48
N ILE A 250 -12.14 -5.66 -11.95
CA ILE A 250 -12.96 -4.64 -11.26
C ILE A 250 -14.45 -5.00 -11.29
N ARG A 251 -15.01 -5.48 -12.42
CA ARG A 251 -16.42 -5.86 -12.50
C ARG A 251 -16.77 -7.04 -11.60
N ASP A 252 -15.88 -8.04 -11.56
CA ASP A 252 -16.16 -9.33 -10.92
C ASP A 252 -15.91 -9.30 -9.41
N TYR A 253 -14.99 -8.43 -8.93
CA TYR A 253 -14.55 -8.41 -7.54
C TYR A 253 -14.87 -7.10 -6.79
N CYS A 254 -15.28 -6.02 -7.48
CA CYS A 254 -15.70 -4.82 -6.76
C CYS A 254 -17.04 -5.05 -6.07
N ILE A 255 -17.08 -4.82 -4.76
CA ILE A 255 -18.24 -5.11 -3.91
C ILE A 255 -19.44 -4.26 -4.34
N GLU A 256 -19.21 -3.00 -4.69
CA GLU A 256 -20.26 -2.06 -5.08
C GLU A 256 -20.29 -1.84 -6.60
N PRO A 257 -21.35 -2.27 -7.32
CA PRO A 257 -21.45 -2.08 -8.77
C PRO A 257 -21.43 -0.61 -9.23
N SER A 258 -21.91 0.32 -8.40
CA SER A 258 -21.86 1.77 -8.66
C SER A 258 -20.43 2.29 -8.64
N VAL A 259 -19.65 1.88 -7.65
CA VAL A 259 -18.23 2.22 -7.51
C VAL A 259 -17.42 1.58 -8.64
N ALA A 260 -17.68 0.30 -8.96
CA ALA A 260 -17.04 -0.36 -10.10
C ALA A 260 -17.19 0.41 -11.40
N ARG A 261 -18.40 0.92 -11.68
CA ARG A 261 -18.67 1.71 -12.88
C ARG A 261 -17.88 3.02 -12.90
N GLN A 262 -17.89 3.77 -11.79
CA GLN A 262 -17.14 5.02 -11.68
C GLN A 262 -15.63 4.82 -11.85
N MET A 263 -15.07 3.75 -11.24
CA MET A 263 -13.66 3.37 -11.39
C MET A 263 -13.32 3.04 -12.84
N LEU A 264 -14.15 2.23 -13.49
CA LEU A 264 -13.94 1.83 -14.88
C LEU A 264 -13.95 3.04 -15.82
N ASP A 265 -14.94 3.92 -15.68
CA ASP A 265 -15.07 5.13 -16.50
C ASP A 265 -13.84 6.05 -16.32
N TYR A 266 -13.41 6.27 -15.09
CA TYR A 266 -12.22 7.07 -14.78
C TYR A 266 -10.95 6.45 -15.39
N LEU A 267 -10.66 5.18 -15.10
CA LEU A 267 -9.44 4.51 -15.54
C LEU A 267 -9.35 4.34 -17.06
N GLN A 268 -10.48 4.14 -17.73
CA GLN A 268 -10.54 4.09 -19.20
C GLN A 268 -10.24 5.44 -19.81
N ASN A 269 -10.73 6.54 -19.21
CA ASN A 269 -10.47 7.90 -19.68
C ASN A 269 -9.00 8.30 -19.46
N GLN A 270 -8.38 7.91 -18.34
CA GLN A 270 -6.94 8.17 -18.11
C GLN A 270 -6.04 7.47 -19.13
N ARG A 271 -6.45 6.34 -19.69
CA ARG A 271 -5.67 5.60 -20.69
C ARG A 271 -5.79 6.15 -22.11
N LYS A 272 -6.74 7.02 -22.36
CA LYS A 272 -6.91 7.69 -23.67
C LYS A 272 -6.08 8.97 -23.80
N LYS A 273 -5.65 9.53 -22.65
CA LYS A 273 -4.71 10.66 -22.56
C LYS A 273 -3.27 10.17 -22.68
#